data_5a2abd618788edd713b7e9ff36b6f995
#
_entry.id   5a2abd618788edd713b7e9ff36b6f995
#
_cell.length_a   1.000
_cell.length_b   1.000
_cell.length_c   1.000
_cell.angle_alpha   90.00
_cell.angle_beta   90.00
_cell.angle_gamma   90.00
#
_symmetry.space_group_name_H-M   'P 1'
#
loop_
_entity.id
_entity.type
_entity.pdbx_description
1 polymer ?
#
loop_
_entity_poly.entity_id
_entity_poly.type
_entity_poly.pdbx_seq_one_letter_code
_entity_poly.pdbx_strand_id
1 'polypeptide(L)'
;LFPYTTLFRSNSRYTDDARHAAELEPRGIHFMDCGVSGGVWGIDRGYALMVGGSEEDFERARPIFEALKPEGDSGLVLAGPVGGGHFAKMVHNGIEYGMMQAFGEGFATMVKSDLIKDPAAVMTSWRDGSVVQSWLLDLLAIAFKSDPTLESMPPVANESGEAKWMIEAALELGVPTP
;
A
#
# COMPACT_ATOMS: atom_id res chain seq x y z
N LEU A 1 19.94 28.04 1.16
CA LEU A 1 19.08 28.19 2.35
C LEU A 1 17.65 28.31 1.86
N PHE A 2 16.88 27.26 2.06
CA PHE A 2 15.45 27.28 1.77
C PHE A 2 14.76 28.08 2.87
N PRO A 3 14.06 29.17 2.56
CA PRO A 3 13.42 30.02 3.55
C PRO A 3 12.24 29.36 4.27
N TYR A 4 11.82 28.18 3.83
CA TYR A 4 10.73 27.40 4.41
C TYR A 4 11.18 25.97 4.59
N THR A 5 10.92 25.41 5.77
CA THR A 5 11.16 23.99 6.05
C THR A 5 9.89 23.23 5.78
N THR A 6 9.97 22.23 4.93
CA THR A 6 8.88 21.28 4.70
C THR A 6 9.26 19.97 5.35
N LEU A 7 8.37 19.41 6.15
CA LEU A 7 8.48 18.08 6.73
C LEU A 7 7.41 17.18 6.11
N PHE A 8 7.81 16.00 5.67
CA PHE A 8 6.86 14.95 5.32
C PHE A 8 7.12 13.68 6.14
N ARG A 9 6.08 12.91 6.35
CA ARG A 9 6.11 11.67 7.10
C ARG A 9 5.52 10.55 6.27
N SER A 10 6.17 9.38 6.28
CA SER A 10 5.73 8.21 5.53
C SER A 10 5.05 7.19 6.44
N ASN A 11 3.90 6.66 6.01
CA ASN A 11 3.15 5.57 6.63
C ASN A 11 2.90 5.75 8.13
N SER A 12 1.92 6.58 8.46
CA SER A 12 1.43 6.85 9.80
C SER A 12 -0.10 6.87 9.82
N ARG A 13 -0.69 6.93 11.01
CA ARG A 13 -2.14 7.05 11.15
C ARG A 13 -2.58 8.45 10.70
N TYR A 14 -3.45 8.52 9.70
CA TYR A 14 -3.91 9.77 9.08
C TYR A 14 -4.54 10.76 10.08
N THR A 15 -5.15 10.25 11.18
CA THR A 15 -5.77 11.09 12.22
C THR A 15 -4.77 11.93 13.01
N ASP A 16 -3.47 11.56 13.00
CA ASP A 16 -2.43 12.30 13.71
C ASP A 16 -1.88 13.46 12.89
N ASP A 17 -2.08 13.46 11.56
CA ASP A 17 -1.44 14.41 10.65
C ASP A 17 -1.91 15.82 10.85
N ALA A 18 -3.20 16.03 11.07
CA ALA A 18 -3.77 17.35 11.35
C ALA A 18 -3.16 17.98 12.63
N ARG A 19 -2.92 17.15 13.65
CA ARG A 19 -2.25 17.61 14.88
C ARG A 19 -0.79 17.98 14.62
N HIS A 20 -0.06 17.14 13.87
CA HIS A 20 1.34 17.43 13.50
C HIS A 20 1.45 18.73 12.69
N ALA A 21 0.57 18.92 11.71
CA ALA A 21 0.52 20.15 10.93
C ALA A 21 0.28 21.38 11.81
N ALA A 22 -0.71 21.33 12.71
CA ALA A 22 -1.03 22.43 13.63
C ALA A 22 0.11 22.76 14.62
N GLU A 23 0.90 21.76 15.04
CA GLU A 23 2.06 21.97 15.91
C GLU A 23 3.25 22.64 15.19
N LEU A 24 3.36 22.43 13.87
CA LEU A 24 4.48 22.90 13.05
C LEU A 24 4.23 24.26 12.39
N GLU A 25 2.97 24.54 12.02
CA GLU A 25 2.56 25.77 11.35
C GLU A 25 3.03 27.06 12.06
N PRO A 26 2.91 27.20 13.41
CA PRO A 26 3.38 28.40 14.12
C PRO A 26 4.90 28.63 14.03
N ARG A 27 5.64 27.60 13.63
CA ARG A 27 7.10 27.65 13.43
C ARG A 27 7.50 27.93 11.99
N GLY A 28 6.52 28.19 11.11
CA GLY A 28 6.75 28.36 9.68
C GLY A 28 7.18 27.08 8.97
N ILE A 29 6.85 25.92 9.52
CA ILE A 29 7.14 24.61 8.93
C ILE A 29 5.86 24.08 8.29
N HIS A 30 5.91 23.87 6.99
CA HIS A 30 4.82 23.26 6.24
C HIS A 30 4.90 21.73 6.39
N PHE A 31 3.78 21.09 6.67
CA PHE A 31 3.69 19.66 6.85
C PHE A 31 2.95 19.00 5.67
N MET A 32 3.50 17.91 5.20
CA MET A 32 2.84 16.99 4.25
C MET A 32 2.93 15.56 4.78
N ASP A 33 1.91 14.77 4.51
CA ASP A 33 1.95 13.33 4.72
C ASP A 33 2.13 12.62 3.37
N CYS A 34 2.79 11.47 3.39
CA CYS A 34 3.05 10.72 2.18
C CYS A 34 2.92 9.22 2.45
N GLY A 35 1.82 8.64 2.00
CA GLY A 35 1.65 7.19 1.95
C GLY A 35 2.56 6.58 0.88
N VAL A 36 3.33 5.57 1.26
CA VAL A 36 4.33 4.94 0.39
C VAL A 36 4.03 3.45 0.24
N SER A 37 3.96 2.98 -1.00
CA SER A 37 3.86 1.55 -1.34
C SER A 37 4.98 1.15 -2.30
N GLY A 38 5.48 -0.08 -2.19
CA GLY A 38 6.58 -0.62 -3.00
C GLY A 38 7.44 -1.62 -2.24
N GLY A 39 7.32 -1.68 -0.92
CA GLY A 39 8.07 -2.61 -0.07
C GLY A 39 9.57 -2.54 -0.30
N VAL A 40 10.26 -3.66 -0.12
CA VAL A 40 11.71 -3.76 -0.30
C VAL A 40 12.17 -3.57 -1.75
N TRP A 41 11.28 -3.76 -2.72
CA TRP A 41 11.56 -3.63 -4.15
C TRP A 41 11.46 -2.18 -4.67
N GLY A 42 10.94 -1.27 -3.84
CA GLY A 42 10.76 0.13 -4.21
C GLY A 42 12.07 0.85 -4.51
N ILE A 43 13.19 0.40 -3.91
CA ILE A 43 14.50 0.99 -4.17
C ILE A 43 14.95 0.80 -5.63
N ASP A 44 14.54 -0.30 -6.26
CA ASP A 44 14.90 -0.63 -7.64
C ASP A 44 13.81 -0.24 -8.65
N ARG A 45 12.54 -0.22 -8.23
CA ARG A 45 11.37 -0.05 -9.11
C ARG A 45 10.65 1.28 -8.92
N GLY A 46 11.04 2.07 -7.92
CA GLY A 46 10.31 3.23 -7.46
C GLY A 46 9.14 2.88 -6.53
N TYR A 47 8.61 3.90 -5.87
CA TYR A 47 7.54 3.80 -4.90
C TYR A 47 6.27 4.46 -5.41
N ALA A 48 5.11 3.84 -5.21
CA ALA A 48 3.85 4.53 -5.37
C ALA A 48 3.63 5.49 -4.20
N LEU A 49 3.44 6.77 -4.49
CA LEU A 49 3.41 7.88 -3.54
C LEU A 49 2.03 8.54 -3.57
N MET A 50 1.38 8.56 -2.42
CA MET A 50 0.09 9.22 -2.18
C MET A 50 0.34 10.38 -1.21
N VAL A 51 0.30 11.61 -1.68
CA VAL A 51 0.69 12.79 -0.89
C VAL A 51 -0.54 13.53 -0.39
N GLY A 52 -0.54 13.93 0.87
CA GLY A 52 -1.51 14.85 1.46
C GLY A 52 -0.83 16.16 1.82
N GLY A 53 -1.47 17.30 1.46
CA GLY A 53 -0.93 18.64 1.73
C GLY A 53 -1.52 19.69 0.82
N SER A 54 -0.92 20.88 0.82
CA SER A 54 -1.28 21.94 -0.12
C SER A 54 -0.69 21.68 -1.50
N GLU A 55 -1.35 22.18 -2.56
CA GLU A 55 -0.84 22.11 -3.92
C GLU A 55 0.51 22.83 -4.06
N GLU A 56 0.67 23.96 -3.39
CA GLU A 56 1.92 24.74 -3.39
C GLU A 56 3.09 23.94 -2.82
N ASP A 57 2.90 23.27 -1.68
CA ASP A 57 3.96 22.46 -1.06
C ASP A 57 4.25 21.20 -1.87
N PHE A 58 3.21 20.60 -2.44
CA PHE A 58 3.35 19.44 -3.33
C PHE A 58 4.21 19.79 -4.55
N GLU A 59 3.92 20.92 -5.24
CA GLU A 59 4.73 21.36 -6.39
C GLU A 59 6.16 21.71 -5.98
N ARG A 60 6.35 22.30 -4.81
CA ARG A 60 7.69 22.59 -4.27
C ARG A 60 8.50 21.32 -4.02
N ALA A 61 7.87 20.27 -3.50
CA ALA A 61 8.49 18.99 -3.21
C ALA A 61 8.47 17.99 -4.40
N ARG A 62 7.76 18.32 -5.49
CA ARG A 62 7.64 17.48 -6.68
C ARG A 62 8.96 16.88 -7.17
N PRO A 63 10.09 17.60 -7.26
CA PRO A 63 11.35 17.01 -7.70
C PRO A 63 11.83 15.83 -6.84
N ILE A 64 11.49 15.82 -5.54
CA ILE A 64 11.81 14.72 -4.63
C ILE A 64 10.91 13.52 -4.94
N PHE A 65 9.60 13.76 -5.10
CA PHE A 65 8.65 12.70 -5.40
C PHE A 65 8.89 12.07 -6.77
N GLU A 66 9.23 12.88 -7.78
CA GLU A 66 9.58 12.39 -9.13
C GLU A 66 10.82 11.50 -9.13
N ALA A 67 11.78 11.77 -8.24
CA ALA A 67 12.98 10.94 -8.09
C ALA A 67 12.70 9.60 -7.37
N LEU A 68 11.59 9.50 -6.65
CA LEU A 68 11.24 8.32 -5.84
C LEU A 68 10.18 7.43 -6.52
N LYS A 69 9.34 7.99 -7.38
CA LYS A 69 8.28 7.22 -8.05
C LYS A 69 8.83 6.30 -9.15
N PRO A 70 8.05 5.32 -9.62
CA PRO A 70 8.40 4.56 -10.81
C PRO A 70 8.53 5.44 -12.05
N GLU A 71 9.26 4.98 -13.05
CA GLU A 71 9.29 5.62 -14.37
C GLU A 71 7.89 5.66 -15.00
N GLY A 72 7.62 6.70 -15.78
CA GLY A 72 6.34 6.90 -16.47
C GLY A 72 5.40 7.85 -15.74
N ASP A 73 4.12 7.85 -16.15
CA ASP A 73 3.12 8.86 -15.76
C ASP A 73 2.30 8.48 -14.52
N SER A 74 2.55 7.30 -13.93
CA SER A 74 1.85 6.81 -12.75
C SER A 74 2.74 6.80 -11.50
N GLY A 75 2.17 6.45 -10.36
CA GLY A 75 2.90 6.23 -9.12
C GLY A 75 3.06 7.48 -8.24
N LEU A 76 2.52 8.63 -8.63
CA LEU A 76 2.51 9.85 -7.81
C LEU A 76 1.15 10.54 -7.90
N VAL A 77 0.58 10.91 -6.76
CA VAL A 77 -0.67 11.66 -6.70
C VAL A 77 -0.72 12.58 -5.48
N LEU A 78 -1.23 13.80 -5.66
CA LEU A 78 -1.75 14.61 -4.55
C LEU A 78 -3.16 14.11 -4.23
N ALA A 79 -3.28 13.33 -3.15
CA ALA A 79 -4.52 12.64 -2.77
C ALA A 79 -5.56 13.57 -2.12
N GLY A 80 -5.10 14.67 -1.51
CA GLY A 80 -5.97 15.61 -0.82
C GLY A 80 -5.21 16.52 0.16
N PRO A 81 -5.91 17.16 1.09
CA PRO A 81 -5.27 17.95 2.14
C PRO A 81 -4.42 17.04 3.06
N VAL A 82 -3.76 17.64 4.05
CA VAL A 82 -3.02 16.92 5.09
C VAL A 82 -3.85 15.79 5.69
N GLY A 83 -3.27 14.60 5.74
CA GLY A 83 -3.93 13.33 6.11
C GLY A 83 -4.45 12.54 4.91
N GLY A 84 -4.61 13.16 3.74
CA GLY A 84 -5.14 12.51 2.54
C GLY A 84 -4.23 11.42 1.98
N GLY A 85 -2.92 11.61 2.08
CA GLY A 85 -1.93 10.63 1.64
C GLY A 85 -1.94 9.36 2.49
N HIS A 86 -1.89 9.53 3.81
CA HIS A 86 -1.96 8.40 4.75
C HIS A 86 -3.33 7.72 4.74
N PHE A 87 -4.42 8.46 4.55
CA PHE A 87 -5.73 7.87 4.36
C PHE A 87 -5.77 6.99 3.11
N ALA A 88 -5.27 7.50 1.98
CA ALA A 88 -5.19 6.72 0.73
C ALA A 88 -4.32 5.47 0.89
N LYS A 89 -3.18 5.58 1.61
CA LYS A 89 -2.32 4.43 1.90
C LYS A 89 -2.99 3.40 2.79
N MET A 90 -3.73 3.84 3.81
CA MET A 90 -4.51 2.97 4.67
C MET A 90 -5.56 2.16 3.87
N VAL A 91 -6.28 2.83 2.95
CA VAL A 91 -7.24 2.15 2.06
C VAL A 91 -6.52 1.17 1.12
N HIS A 92 -5.37 1.57 0.56
CA HIS A 92 -4.52 0.67 -0.23
C HIS A 92 -4.18 -0.61 0.55
N ASN A 93 -3.78 -0.51 1.80
CA ASN A 93 -3.45 -1.67 2.63
C ASN A 93 -4.67 -2.53 2.94
N GLY A 94 -5.85 -1.95 3.16
CA GLY A 94 -7.09 -2.71 3.29
C GLY A 94 -7.39 -3.55 2.04
N ILE A 95 -7.23 -2.98 0.84
CA ILE A 95 -7.36 -3.70 -0.43
C ILE A 95 -6.31 -4.80 -0.54
N GLU A 96 -5.05 -4.52 -0.20
CA GLU A 96 -3.94 -5.48 -0.25
C GLU A 96 -4.24 -6.71 0.61
N TYR A 97 -4.68 -6.51 1.87
CA TYR A 97 -5.06 -7.61 2.76
C TYR A 97 -6.25 -8.40 2.23
N GLY A 98 -7.26 -7.73 1.67
CA GLY A 98 -8.39 -8.39 1.01
C GLY A 98 -7.96 -9.26 -0.18
N MET A 99 -7.04 -8.77 -1.00
CA MET A 99 -6.49 -9.55 -2.11
C MET A 99 -5.69 -10.76 -1.63
N MET A 100 -4.84 -10.60 -0.61
CA MET A 100 -4.08 -11.71 -0.03
C MET A 100 -5.02 -12.77 0.55
N GLN A 101 -6.07 -12.37 1.25
CA GLN A 101 -7.08 -13.28 1.79
C GLN A 101 -7.78 -14.05 0.65
N ALA A 102 -8.21 -13.36 -0.40
CA ALA A 102 -8.86 -14.00 -1.56
C ALA A 102 -7.95 -15.04 -2.24
N PHE A 103 -6.66 -14.74 -2.40
CA PHE A 103 -5.68 -15.70 -2.93
C PHE A 103 -5.51 -16.90 -1.99
N GLY A 104 -5.43 -16.67 -0.67
CA GLY A 104 -5.33 -17.74 0.32
C GLY A 104 -6.54 -18.67 0.32
N GLU A 105 -7.74 -18.13 0.28
CA GLU A 105 -8.99 -18.90 0.21
C GLU A 105 -9.11 -19.69 -1.09
N GLY A 106 -8.76 -19.08 -2.22
CA GLY A 106 -8.75 -19.73 -3.52
C GLY A 106 -7.73 -20.88 -3.57
N PHE A 107 -6.52 -20.66 -3.05
CA PHE A 107 -5.49 -21.70 -2.94
C PHE A 107 -5.96 -22.86 -2.07
N ALA A 108 -6.46 -22.57 -0.86
CA ALA A 108 -6.97 -23.59 0.06
C ALA A 108 -8.14 -24.41 -0.54
N THR A 109 -8.99 -23.77 -1.33
CA THR A 109 -10.08 -24.44 -2.05
C THR A 109 -9.53 -25.43 -3.08
N MET A 110 -8.53 -25.03 -3.85
CA MET A 110 -7.90 -25.91 -4.85
C MET A 110 -7.15 -27.07 -4.21
N VAL A 111 -6.45 -26.85 -3.09
CA VAL A 111 -5.76 -27.89 -2.32
C VAL A 111 -6.72 -28.97 -1.84
N LYS A 112 -7.95 -28.61 -1.49
CA LYS A 112 -8.99 -29.55 -1.01
C LYS A 112 -9.76 -30.24 -2.13
N SER A 113 -9.54 -29.86 -3.38
CA SER A 113 -10.27 -30.40 -4.53
C SER A 113 -9.52 -31.58 -5.16
N ASP A 114 -10.21 -32.67 -5.38
CA ASP A 114 -9.66 -33.82 -6.15
C ASP A 114 -9.48 -33.53 -7.65
N LEU A 115 -9.98 -32.38 -8.13
CA LEU A 115 -9.90 -31.98 -9.53
C LEU A 115 -8.58 -31.29 -9.89
N ILE A 116 -7.89 -30.70 -8.93
CA ILE A 116 -6.68 -29.92 -9.15
C ILE A 116 -5.46 -30.69 -8.63
N LYS A 117 -4.56 -31.04 -9.55
CA LYS A 117 -3.35 -31.78 -9.20
C LYS A 117 -2.24 -30.90 -8.64
N ASP A 118 -2.14 -29.68 -9.12
CA ASP A 118 -1.08 -28.73 -8.76
C ASP A 118 -1.67 -27.30 -8.62
N PRO A 119 -2.16 -26.96 -7.42
CA PRO A 119 -2.71 -25.64 -7.16
C PRO A 119 -1.69 -24.50 -7.38
N ALA A 120 -0.40 -24.73 -7.05
CA ALA A 120 0.66 -23.75 -7.23
C ALA A 120 0.90 -23.44 -8.72
N ALA A 121 0.94 -24.47 -9.57
CA ALA A 121 1.05 -24.30 -11.01
C ALA A 121 -0.16 -23.56 -11.60
N VAL A 122 -1.37 -23.87 -11.13
CA VAL A 122 -2.59 -23.19 -11.57
C VAL A 122 -2.50 -21.70 -11.24
N MET A 123 -2.22 -21.32 -9.99
CA MET A 123 -2.10 -19.90 -9.61
C MET A 123 -0.94 -19.22 -10.33
N THR A 124 0.18 -19.90 -10.51
CA THR A 124 1.31 -19.35 -11.26
C THR A 124 0.95 -19.04 -12.70
N SER A 125 0.08 -19.85 -13.33
CA SER A 125 -0.39 -19.61 -14.72
C SER A 125 -1.24 -18.33 -14.87
N TRP A 126 -1.84 -17.83 -13.79
CA TRP A 126 -2.67 -16.63 -13.80
C TRP A 126 -1.87 -15.32 -13.78
N ARG A 127 -0.55 -15.39 -13.65
CA ARG A 127 0.33 -14.22 -13.64
C ARG A 127 0.30 -13.44 -14.93
N ASP A 128 0.00 -14.10 -16.04
CA ASP A 128 -0.06 -13.48 -17.36
C ASP A 128 -1.42 -13.75 -18.02
N GLY A 129 -2.08 -12.67 -18.46
CA GLY A 129 -3.33 -12.76 -19.22
C GLY A 129 -4.59 -13.06 -18.41
N SER A 130 -4.52 -13.17 -17.09
CA SER A 130 -5.71 -13.35 -16.26
C SER A 130 -6.18 -12.04 -15.61
N VAL A 131 -7.47 -11.95 -15.27
CA VAL A 131 -8.06 -10.77 -14.61
C VAL A 131 -7.51 -10.57 -13.18
N VAL A 132 -7.04 -11.64 -12.54
CA VAL A 132 -6.45 -11.59 -11.19
C VAL A 132 -4.94 -11.36 -11.18
N GLN A 133 -4.36 -11.09 -12.36
CA GLN A 133 -2.95 -10.70 -12.48
C GLN A 133 -2.63 -9.53 -11.55
N SER A 134 -1.56 -9.68 -10.75
CA SER A 134 -1.15 -8.65 -9.78
C SER A 134 0.27 -8.91 -9.29
N TRP A 135 0.91 -7.88 -8.76
CA TRP A 135 2.21 -8.05 -8.12
C TRP A 135 2.15 -9.00 -6.91
N LEU A 136 1.05 -9.01 -6.15
CA LEU A 136 0.87 -9.97 -5.05
C LEU A 136 0.89 -11.42 -5.55
N LEU A 137 0.28 -11.67 -6.70
CA LEU A 137 0.32 -12.99 -7.33
C LEU A 137 1.74 -13.37 -7.81
N ASP A 138 2.53 -12.39 -8.29
CA ASP A 138 3.94 -12.61 -8.62
C ASP A 138 4.76 -13.00 -7.39
N LEU A 139 4.54 -12.31 -6.25
CA LEU A 139 5.21 -12.64 -4.99
C LEU A 139 4.80 -14.03 -4.47
N LEU A 140 3.53 -14.37 -4.58
CA LEU A 140 3.05 -15.71 -4.22
C LEU A 140 3.69 -16.79 -5.11
N ALA A 141 3.83 -16.55 -6.40
CA ALA A 141 4.51 -17.47 -7.31
C ALA A 141 6.02 -17.63 -6.98
N ILE A 142 6.66 -16.61 -6.42
CA ILE A 142 8.03 -16.73 -5.89
C ILE A 142 8.05 -17.66 -4.66
N ALA A 143 7.07 -17.53 -3.75
CA ALA A 143 6.96 -18.42 -2.61
C ALA A 143 6.74 -19.88 -3.03
N PHE A 144 5.90 -20.13 -4.01
CA PHE A 144 5.66 -21.49 -4.55
C PHE A 144 6.90 -22.15 -5.14
N LYS A 145 7.91 -21.41 -5.60
CA LYS A 145 9.17 -21.99 -6.07
C LYS A 145 9.96 -22.69 -4.96
N SER A 146 9.85 -22.19 -3.74
CA SER A 146 10.54 -22.75 -2.56
C SER A 146 9.65 -23.72 -1.79
N ASP A 147 8.35 -23.50 -1.76
CA ASP A 147 7.36 -24.30 -1.04
C ASP A 147 6.03 -24.31 -1.78
N PRO A 148 5.79 -25.27 -2.70
CA PRO A 148 4.55 -25.34 -3.49
C PRO A 148 3.29 -25.57 -2.66
N THR A 149 3.40 -26.08 -1.44
CA THR A 149 2.29 -26.35 -0.52
C THR A 149 2.07 -25.25 0.51
N LEU A 150 3.05 -24.37 0.68
CA LEU A 150 3.14 -23.34 1.73
C LEU A 150 3.11 -23.92 3.17
N GLU A 151 3.30 -25.21 3.35
CA GLU A 151 3.24 -25.86 4.67
C GLU A 151 4.42 -25.47 5.59
N SER A 152 5.55 -25.07 5.00
CA SER A 152 6.70 -24.59 5.77
C SER A 152 6.54 -23.15 6.26
N MET A 153 5.56 -22.42 5.75
CA MET A 153 5.29 -21.05 6.15
C MET A 153 4.62 -21.00 7.52
N PRO A 154 5.11 -20.16 8.45
CA PRO A 154 4.45 -20.03 9.75
C PRO A 154 3.04 -19.41 9.56
N PRO A 155 2.00 -19.95 10.25
CA PRO A 155 0.63 -19.45 10.13
C PRO A 155 0.45 -18.13 10.95
N VAL A 156 1.31 -17.18 10.70
CA VAL A 156 1.33 -15.87 11.41
C VAL A 156 1.38 -14.75 10.38
N ALA A 157 0.42 -13.84 10.47
CA ALA A 157 0.44 -12.58 9.75
C ALA A 157 0.70 -11.43 10.75
N ASN A 158 1.76 -10.67 10.52
CA ASN A 158 1.99 -9.44 11.26
C ASN A 158 1.16 -8.31 10.67
N GLU A 159 0.67 -7.42 11.53
CA GLU A 159 -0.05 -6.22 11.10
C GLU A 159 0.70 -4.94 11.51
N SER A 160 0.57 -3.91 10.69
CA SER A 160 1.02 -2.54 10.99
C SER A 160 -0.07 -1.69 11.65
N GLY A 161 -1.30 -2.19 11.70
CA GLY A 161 -2.50 -1.47 12.12
C GLY A 161 -3.27 -0.83 10.97
N GLU A 162 -2.68 -0.65 9.79
CA GLU A 162 -3.29 0.10 8.69
C GLU A 162 -4.58 -0.53 8.16
N ALA A 163 -4.63 -1.86 7.97
CA ALA A 163 -5.85 -2.53 7.56
C ALA A 163 -6.97 -2.42 8.61
N LYS A 164 -6.61 -2.44 9.91
CA LYS A 164 -7.54 -2.22 11.00
C LYS A 164 -8.10 -0.80 10.99
N TRP A 165 -7.25 0.21 10.80
CA TRP A 165 -7.71 1.59 10.68
C TRP A 165 -8.64 1.80 9.49
N MET A 166 -8.41 1.07 8.38
CA MET A 166 -9.31 1.10 7.22
C MET A 166 -10.70 0.58 7.58
N ILE A 167 -10.80 -0.52 8.34
CA ILE A 167 -12.07 -1.05 8.82
C ILE A 167 -12.76 -0.05 9.76
N GLU A 168 -12.02 0.57 10.69
CA GLU A 168 -12.54 1.61 11.59
C GLU A 168 -13.11 2.79 10.78
N ALA A 169 -12.36 3.31 9.81
CA ALA A 169 -12.81 4.39 8.93
C ALA A 169 -14.02 3.99 8.07
N ALA A 170 -14.05 2.76 7.55
CA ALA A 170 -15.19 2.26 6.78
C ALA A 170 -16.47 2.19 7.61
N LEU A 171 -16.37 1.76 8.87
CA LEU A 171 -17.51 1.75 9.82
C LEU A 171 -18.04 3.17 10.06
N GLU A 172 -17.15 4.15 10.28
CA GLU A 172 -17.52 5.55 10.46
C GLU A 172 -18.20 6.15 9.22
N LEU A 173 -17.74 5.77 8.04
CA LEU A 173 -18.26 6.23 6.76
C LEU A 173 -19.48 5.43 6.26
N GLY A 174 -19.88 4.36 6.96
CA GLY A 174 -20.99 3.50 6.55
C GLY A 174 -20.68 2.67 5.31
N VAL A 175 -19.41 2.36 5.06
CA VAL A 175 -18.97 1.51 3.93
C VAL A 175 -18.82 0.07 4.41
N PRO A 176 -19.52 -0.91 3.80
CA PRO A 176 -19.35 -2.31 4.17
C PRO A 176 -17.98 -2.82 3.74
N THR A 177 -17.25 -3.41 4.69
CA THR A 177 -15.94 -4.06 4.47
C THR A 177 -16.01 -5.46 5.07
N PRO A 178 -16.41 -6.47 4.28
CA PRO A 178 -16.50 -7.85 4.73
C PRO A 178 -15.15 -8.47 5.06
#